data_8baf52cfe3fcde498ac11f3780f1a1be
#
_entry.id   8baf52cfe3fcde498ac11f3780f1a1be
#
_cell.length_a   1.000
_cell.length_b   1.000
_cell.length_c   1.000
_cell.angle_alpha   90.00
_cell.angle_beta   90.00
_cell.angle_gamma   90.00
#
_symmetry.space_group_name_H-M   'P 1'
#
loop_
_entity.id
_entity.type
_entity.pdbx_description
1 polymer ?
#
loop_
_entity_poly.entity_id
_entity_poly.type
_entity_poly.pdbx_seq_one_letter_code
_entity_poly.pdbx_strand_id
1 'polypeptide(L)'
;MQFKLYYIYINNKKKNRTEASIPQMLFIKFYVQHSKFKSSNMRIVIQRVSHASVTIEGEVKSAIRQGYLILLGIEESDTSEDVDWLVRKVIGLRVFDDENHVMNRSIMDINGEILVISQFTLFASYKKGNRPSWLRAAKHEISVPLYEEFCKKLSDALGKPVGTGEFGADMKVDLLNDGPVTITMDTHNKE
;
A
#
# COMPACT_ATOMS: atom_id res chain seq x y z
N MET A 1 28.13 4.47 -0.09
CA MET A 1 27.53 3.66 0.98
C MET A 1 28.57 3.52 2.08
N GLN A 2 28.48 4.33 3.15
CA GLN A 2 29.47 4.37 4.24
C GLN A 2 29.10 3.38 5.32
N PHE A 3 29.97 2.42 5.59
CA PHE A 3 29.83 1.49 6.72
C PHE A 3 30.36 2.18 7.98
N LYS A 4 29.50 2.37 8.99
CA LYS A 4 29.93 2.75 10.35
C LYS A 4 30.19 1.49 11.16
N LEU A 5 31.44 1.21 11.47
CA LEU A 5 31.82 0.22 12.48
C LEU A 5 31.65 0.84 13.88
N TYR A 6 30.83 0.25 14.73
CA TYR A 6 30.78 0.58 16.16
C TYR A 6 31.63 -0.39 16.93
N TYR A 7 32.63 0.15 17.65
CA TYR A 7 33.45 -0.60 18.61
C TYR A 7 32.85 -0.44 20.01
N ILE A 8 32.50 -1.55 20.65
CA ILE A 8 32.14 -1.54 22.09
C ILE A 8 33.34 -2.09 22.89
N TYR A 9 33.88 -1.24 23.75
CA TYR A 9 34.91 -1.62 24.69
C TYR A 9 34.24 -2.19 25.96
N ILE A 10 34.53 -3.47 26.28
CA ILE A 10 34.14 -4.06 27.57
C ILE A 10 35.39 -4.13 28.46
N ASN A 11 35.46 -3.24 29.45
CA ASN A 11 36.49 -3.27 30.48
C ASN A 11 36.12 -4.29 31.54
N ASN A 12 36.78 -5.44 31.55
CA ASN A 12 36.74 -6.39 32.68
C ASN A 12 37.90 -6.10 33.65
N LYS A 13 37.64 -5.38 34.75
CA LYS A 13 38.54 -5.29 35.87
C LYS A 13 38.49 -6.60 36.66
N LYS A 14 39.52 -7.44 36.56
CA LYS A 14 39.90 -8.39 37.65
C LYS A 14 41.38 -8.22 38.00
N LYS A 15 41.56 -8.10 39.31
CA LYS A 15 42.80 -7.88 40.05
C LYS A 15 43.73 -9.06 39.94
N ASN A 16 45.05 -8.73 39.87
CA ASN A 16 46.24 -9.45 40.32
C ASN A 16 46.96 -10.38 39.32
N ARG A 17 48.21 -9.97 39.14
CA ARG A 17 49.50 -10.66 38.91
C ARG A 17 49.94 -10.90 37.47
N THR A 18 51.04 -10.14 37.18
CA THR A 18 52.24 -10.54 36.44
C THR A 18 52.06 -11.53 35.29
N GLU A 19 52.08 -11.00 34.13
CA GLU A 19 52.70 -11.41 32.88
C GLU A 19 52.00 -10.67 31.74
N ALA A 20 52.80 -10.08 30.86
CA ALA A 20 52.29 -9.36 29.71
C ALA A 20 51.70 -10.37 28.71
N SER A 21 50.40 -10.61 28.80
CA SER A 21 49.66 -11.35 27.82
C SER A 21 48.91 -10.38 26.92
N ILE A 22 49.19 -10.48 25.61
CA ILE A 22 48.48 -9.83 24.54
C ILE A 22 46.97 -10.11 24.70
N PRO A 23 46.09 -9.10 24.70
CA PRO A 23 44.65 -9.36 24.80
C PRO A 23 44.19 -10.18 23.58
N GLN A 24 43.72 -11.39 23.84
CA GLN A 24 43.00 -12.15 22.83
C GLN A 24 41.76 -11.36 22.39
N MET A 25 41.82 -10.83 21.20
CA MET A 25 40.68 -10.19 20.53
C MET A 25 39.62 -11.25 20.24
N LEU A 26 38.61 -11.31 21.10
CA LEU A 26 37.43 -12.15 20.85
C LEU A 26 36.63 -11.54 19.70
N PHE A 27 36.81 -12.08 18.49
CA PHE A 27 35.96 -11.73 17.35
C PHE A 27 34.57 -12.34 17.54
N ILE A 28 33.65 -11.57 18.11
CA ILE A 28 32.24 -11.91 18.05
C ILE A 28 31.77 -11.56 16.61
N LYS A 29 31.69 -12.56 15.76
CA LYS A 29 30.99 -12.43 14.49
C LYS A 29 29.51 -12.23 14.80
N PHE A 30 29.05 -10.98 14.78
CA PHE A 30 27.63 -10.71 14.65
C PHE A 30 27.22 -11.15 13.24
N TYR A 31 26.56 -12.25 13.15
CA TYR A 31 25.75 -12.57 11.98
C TYR A 31 24.59 -11.57 11.98
N VAL A 32 24.75 -10.46 11.28
CA VAL A 32 23.60 -9.68 10.85
C VAL A 32 22.89 -10.58 9.86
N GLN A 33 21.88 -11.28 10.36
CA GLN A 33 20.93 -11.95 9.50
C GLN A 33 20.32 -10.83 8.64
N HIS A 34 20.75 -10.74 7.40
CA HIS A 34 20.04 -9.96 6.40
C HIS A 34 18.68 -10.64 6.25
N SER A 35 17.75 -10.31 7.15
CA SER A 35 16.36 -10.41 6.77
C SER A 35 16.29 -9.60 5.48
N LYS A 36 16.08 -10.26 4.36
CA LYS A 36 15.59 -9.59 3.16
C LYS A 36 14.30 -8.94 3.62
N PHE A 37 14.38 -7.68 4.03
CA PHE A 37 13.19 -6.85 4.14
C PHE A 37 12.55 -6.96 2.76
N LYS A 38 11.55 -7.79 2.64
CA LYS A 38 10.68 -7.75 1.47
C LYS A 38 10.14 -6.34 1.50
N SER A 39 10.52 -5.55 0.51
CA SER A 39 10.00 -4.21 0.36
C SER A 39 8.50 -4.32 0.15
N SER A 40 7.72 -3.69 0.99
CA SER A 40 6.27 -3.57 0.82
C SER A 40 5.95 -2.91 -0.52
N ASN A 41 4.86 -3.28 -1.15
CA ASN A 41 4.54 -2.82 -2.50
C ASN A 41 3.02 -2.79 -2.74
N MET A 42 2.27 -2.21 -1.81
CA MET A 42 0.83 -2.01 -2.00
C MET A 42 0.58 -1.08 -3.19
N ARG A 43 -0.35 -1.45 -4.07
CA ARG A 43 -0.64 -0.72 -5.30
C ARG A 43 -2.09 -0.31 -5.37
N ILE A 44 -2.31 0.90 -5.84
CA ILE A 44 -3.65 1.34 -6.22
C ILE A 44 -3.66 1.93 -7.62
N VAL A 45 -4.80 1.76 -8.27
CA VAL A 45 -5.18 2.53 -9.46
C VAL A 45 -6.41 3.34 -9.08
N ILE A 46 -6.30 4.65 -9.17
CA ILE A 46 -7.38 5.59 -8.90
C ILE A 46 -7.91 6.10 -10.24
N GLN A 47 -9.23 6.04 -10.42
CA GLN A 47 -9.92 6.70 -11.52
C GLN A 47 -10.87 7.76 -10.97
N ARG A 48 -10.72 9.00 -11.42
CA ARG A 48 -11.72 10.05 -11.17
C ARG A 48 -12.96 9.70 -11.96
N VAL A 49 -14.11 9.63 -11.31
CA VAL A 49 -15.35 9.18 -11.92
C VAL A 49 -16.49 10.16 -11.69
N SER A 50 -17.40 10.26 -12.67
CA SER A 50 -18.69 10.92 -12.49
C SER A 50 -19.69 10.03 -11.74
N HIS A 51 -19.55 8.71 -11.92
CA HIS A 51 -20.22 7.66 -11.16
C HIS A 51 -19.46 6.34 -11.32
N ALA A 52 -19.64 5.44 -10.38
CA ALA A 52 -19.20 4.04 -10.49
C ALA A 52 -20.11 3.12 -9.69
N SER A 53 -20.18 1.85 -10.09
CA SER A 53 -20.91 0.83 -9.36
C SER A 53 -20.23 -0.53 -9.49
N VAL A 54 -20.53 -1.42 -8.54
CA VAL A 54 -20.13 -2.82 -8.59
C VAL A 54 -21.36 -3.71 -8.43
N THR A 55 -21.51 -4.64 -9.37
CA THR A 55 -22.59 -5.62 -9.41
C THR A 55 -22.01 -7.02 -9.14
N ILE A 56 -22.66 -7.78 -8.27
CA ILE A 56 -22.32 -9.15 -7.89
C ILE A 56 -23.59 -9.98 -8.03
N GLU A 57 -23.53 -11.11 -8.75
CA GLU A 57 -24.66 -12.00 -8.98
C GLU A 57 -25.92 -11.31 -9.55
N GLY A 58 -25.70 -10.25 -10.34
CA GLY A 58 -26.76 -9.47 -10.98
C GLY A 58 -27.35 -8.35 -10.11
N GLU A 59 -26.93 -8.22 -8.84
CA GLU A 59 -27.38 -7.18 -7.91
C GLU A 59 -26.29 -6.12 -7.68
N VAL A 60 -26.68 -4.83 -7.63
CA VAL A 60 -25.77 -3.73 -7.34
C VAL A 60 -25.42 -3.77 -5.84
N LYS A 61 -24.17 -4.13 -5.54
CA LYS A 61 -23.62 -4.18 -4.18
C LYS A 61 -23.33 -2.79 -3.62
N SER A 62 -22.70 -1.94 -4.44
CA SER A 62 -22.35 -0.57 -4.09
C SER A 62 -22.38 0.31 -5.32
N ALA A 63 -22.77 1.58 -5.14
CA ALA A 63 -22.72 2.60 -6.17
C ALA A 63 -22.30 3.93 -5.56
N ILE A 64 -21.58 4.72 -6.34
CA ILE A 64 -21.13 6.07 -5.99
C ILE A 64 -21.43 7.06 -7.09
N ARG A 65 -21.56 8.32 -6.72
CA ARG A 65 -21.59 9.47 -7.64
C ARG A 65 -20.16 9.97 -7.89
N GLN A 66 -20.00 11.25 -8.12
CA GLN A 66 -18.68 11.87 -8.38
C GLN A 66 -17.68 11.54 -7.26
N GLY A 67 -16.48 11.10 -7.68
CA GLY A 67 -15.42 10.75 -6.74
C GLY A 67 -14.35 9.85 -7.34
N TYR A 68 -13.96 8.81 -6.60
CA TYR A 68 -12.94 7.85 -7.02
C TYR A 68 -13.46 6.41 -7.07
N LEU A 69 -13.16 5.72 -8.16
CA LEU A 69 -13.03 4.27 -8.17
C LEU A 69 -11.57 3.93 -7.88
N ILE A 70 -11.32 3.09 -6.88
CA ILE A 70 -9.98 2.63 -6.48
C ILE A 70 -9.90 1.13 -6.64
N LEU A 71 -8.94 0.67 -7.46
CA LEU A 71 -8.53 -0.73 -7.52
C LEU A 71 -7.35 -0.92 -6.58
N LEU A 72 -7.45 -1.83 -5.59
CA LEU A 72 -6.43 -2.06 -4.57
C LEU A 72 -5.81 -3.45 -4.72
N GLY A 73 -4.50 -3.50 -4.96
CA GLY A 73 -3.69 -4.71 -4.93
C GLY A 73 -2.80 -4.73 -3.69
N ILE A 74 -2.69 -5.89 -3.06
CA ILE A 74 -1.93 -6.12 -1.83
C ILE A 74 -0.92 -7.23 -2.06
N GLU A 75 0.33 -7.01 -1.64
CA GLU A 75 1.43 -7.99 -1.66
C GLU A 75 1.68 -8.56 -0.25
N GLU A 76 2.31 -9.73 -0.18
CA GLU A 76 2.50 -10.47 1.08
C GLU A 76 3.36 -9.73 2.14
N SER A 77 4.15 -8.74 1.72
CA SER A 77 5.00 -7.93 2.59
C SER A 77 4.38 -6.61 3.03
N ASP A 78 3.17 -6.30 2.56
CA ASP A 78 2.49 -5.06 2.90
C ASP A 78 2.01 -5.02 4.35
N THR A 79 1.93 -3.82 4.90
CA THR A 79 1.62 -3.56 6.30
C THR A 79 0.63 -2.41 6.46
N SER A 80 0.18 -2.18 7.69
CA SER A 80 -0.65 -1.00 8.04
C SER A 80 0.03 0.33 7.73
N GLU A 81 1.37 0.39 7.69
CA GLU A 81 2.10 1.63 7.31
C GLU A 81 1.86 2.00 5.84
N ASP A 82 1.75 0.99 4.96
CA ASP A 82 1.41 1.17 3.55
C ASP A 82 -0.03 1.68 3.40
N VAL A 83 -0.95 1.11 4.16
CA VAL A 83 -2.34 1.56 4.23
C VAL A 83 -2.40 3.03 4.66
N ASP A 84 -1.71 3.40 5.75
CA ASP A 84 -1.70 4.78 6.27
C ASP A 84 -1.15 5.78 5.25
N TRP A 85 -0.10 5.38 4.54
CA TRP A 85 0.49 6.24 3.51
C TRP A 85 -0.48 6.47 2.34
N LEU A 86 -1.09 5.39 1.82
CA LEU A 86 -2.04 5.48 0.71
C LEU A 86 -3.30 6.27 1.09
N VAL A 87 -3.86 6.04 2.27
CA VAL A 87 -5.04 6.78 2.76
C VAL A 87 -4.77 8.28 2.76
N ARG A 88 -3.62 8.71 3.34
CA ARG A 88 -3.25 10.14 3.35
C ARG A 88 -3.10 10.70 1.93
N LYS A 89 -2.52 9.92 1.00
CA LYS A 89 -2.34 10.35 -0.39
C LYS A 89 -3.68 10.46 -1.12
N VAL A 90 -4.55 9.46 -1.00
CA VAL A 90 -5.88 9.44 -1.64
C VAL A 90 -6.73 10.63 -1.21
N ILE A 91 -6.81 10.89 0.11
CA ILE A 91 -7.62 12.00 0.65
C ILE A 91 -7.06 13.36 0.26
N GLY A 92 -5.73 13.50 0.22
CA GLY A 92 -5.06 14.77 -0.11
C GLY A 92 -4.84 15.02 -1.60
N LEU A 93 -5.20 14.05 -2.48
CA LEU A 93 -4.96 14.16 -3.92
C LEU A 93 -5.87 15.25 -4.53
N ARG A 94 -5.27 16.21 -5.25
CA ARG A 94 -5.95 17.39 -5.78
C ARG A 94 -6.15 17.24 -7.29
N VAL A 95 -7.18 16.51 -7.70
CA VAL A 95 -7.47 16.17 -9.10
C VAL A 95 -8.87 16.54 -9.55
N PHE A 96 -9.62 17.27 -8.74
CA PHE A 96 -10.89 17.85 -9.15
C PHE A 96 -10.71 19.33 -9.47
N ASP A 97 -11.47 19.79 -10.46
CA ASP A 97 -11.33 21.14 -10.97
C ASP A 97 -11.84 22.19 -9.96
N ASP A 98 -11.14 23.31 -9.89
CA ASP A 98 -11.58 24.51 -9.21
C ASP A 98 -12.42 25.40 -10.15
N GLU A 99 -12.73 26.62 -9.71
CA GLU A 99 -13.53 27.60 -10.46
C GLU A 99 -12.87 28.05 -11.76
N ASN A 100 -11.56 27.82 -11.90
CA ASN A 100 -10.78 28.17 -13.07
C ASN A 100 -10.53 26.98 -14.00
N HIS A 101 -11.21 25.84 -13.76
CA HIS A 101 -11.01 24.56 -14.46
C HIS A 101 -9.58 24.02 -14.33
N VAL A 102 -8.93 24.25 -13.18
CA VAL A 102 -7.63 23.70 -12.84
C VAL A 102 -7.80 22.62 -11.79
N MET A 103 -7.14 21.46 -11.97
CA MET A 103 -7.12 20.37 -10.99
C MET A 103 -6.43 20.84 -9.71
N ASN A 104 -7.21 21.25 -8.72
CA ASN A 104 -6.73 21.90 -7.49
C ASN A 104 -7.52 21.50 -6.24
N ARG A 105 -8.66 20.88 -6.38
CA ARG A 105 -9.53 20.43 -5.28
C ARG A 105 -9.31 18.95 -4.98
N SER A 106 -9.37 18.61 -3.70
CA SER A 106 -9.37 17.24 -3.20
C SER A 106 -10.77 16.62 -3.26
N ILE A 107 -10.85 15.33 -2.96
CA ILE A 107 -12.13 14.64 -2.82
C ILE A 107 -12.96 15.19 -1.65
N MET A 108 -12.30 15.69 -0.62
CA MET A 108 -12.94 16.34 0.53
C MET A 108 -13.62 17.67 0.14
N ASP A 109 -12.91 18.47 -0.67
CA ASP A 109 -13.39 19.79 -1.11
C ASP A 109 -14.66 19.71 -1.95
N ILE A 110 -14.84 18.59 -2.70
CA ILE A 110 -16.03 18.36 -3.54
C ILE A 110 -17.09 17.50 -2.84
N ASN A 111 -16.87 17.10 -1.59
CA ASN A 111 -17.70 16.12 -0.89
C ASN A 111 -17.93 14.84 -1.70
N GLY A 112 -16.87 14.37 -2.37
CA GLY A 112 -16.90 13.22 -3.29
C GLY A 112 -17.05 11.88 -2.55
N GLU A 113 -17.32 10.82 -3.33
CA GLU A 113 -17.53 9.46 -2.83
C GLU A 113 -16.42 8.53 -3.31
N ILE A 114 -16.17 7.42 -2.62
CA ILE A 114 -15.12 6.44 -2.97
C ILE A 114 -15.74 5.05 -3.07
N LEU A 115 -15.40 4.32 -4.14
CA LEU A 115 -15.65 2.89 -4.30
C LEU A 115 -14.31 2.16 -4.36
N VAL A 116 -14.08 1.20 -3.44
CA VAL A 116 -12.85 0.41 -3.38
C VAL A 116 -13.11 -1.02 -3.81
N ILE A 117 -12.35 -1.49 -4.79
CA ILE A 117 -12.42 -2.85 -5.34
C ILE A 117 -11.08 -3.55 -5.13
N SER A 118 -11.08 -4.74 -4.54
CA SER A 118 -9.88 -5.56 -4.45
C SER A 118 -9.44 -6.06 -5.83
N GLN A 119 -8.14 -5.90 -6.17
CA GLN A 119 -7.61 -6.19 -7.50
C GLN A 119 -6.22 -6.83 -7.43
N PHE A 120 -6.16 -8.14 -7.14
CA PHE A 120 -4.90 -8.87 -7.05
C PHE A 120 -4.11 -8.89 -8.38
N THR A 121 -4.80 -8.72 -9.51
CA THR A 121 -4.19 -8.70 -10.83
C THR A 121 -3.25 -7.52 -11.08
N LEU A 122 -3.22 -6.51 -10.19
CA LEU A 122 -2.20 -5.45 -10.22
C LEU A 122 -0.78 -6.01 -9.96
N PHE A 123 -0.68 -7.25 -9.48
CA PHE A 123 0.57 -8.00 -9.31
C PHE A 123 0.83 -9.03 -10.40
N ALA A 124 0.21 -8.86 -11.56
CA ALA A 124 0.45 -9.71 -12.72
C ALA A 124 1.93 -9.71 -13.12
N SER A 125 2.52 -10.90 -13.23
CA SER A 125 3.83 -11.11 -13.85
C SER A 125 3.67 -11.82 -15.18
N TYR A 126 4.01 -11.15 -16.26
CA TYR A 126 3.95 -11.63 -17.65
C TYR A 126 5.35 -11.69 -18.30
N LYS A 127 6.42 -11.61 -17.50
CA LYS A 127 7.82 -11.59 -17.98
C LYS A 127 8.22 -12.90 -18.71
N LYS A 128 7.60 -14.01 -18.34
CA LYS A 128 7.94 -15.34 -18.89
C LYS A 128 6.81 -15.95 -19.73
N GLY A 129 6.15 -15.14 -20.54
CA GLY A 129 5.08 -15.59 -21.42
C GLY A 129 3.76 -14.85 -21.21
N ASN A 130 2.77 -15.13 -22.09
CA ASN A 130 1.52 -14.36 -22.15
C ASN A 130 0.44 -14.81 -21.15
N ARG A 131 0.67 -15.91 -20.42
CA ARG A 131 -0.19 -16.30 -19.29
C ARG A 131 0.35 -15.65 -18.02
N PRO A 132 -0.36 -14.66 -17.43
CA PRO A 132 0.13 -13.98 -16.23
C PRO A 132 0.24 -14.93 -15.03
N SER A 133 1.18 -14.62 -14.14
CA SER A 133 1.35 -15.26 -12.84
C SER A 133 1.02 -14.26 -11.73
N TRP A 134 0.35 -14.71 -10.68
CA TRP A 134 -0.14 -13.90 -9.56
C TRP A 134 0.60 -14.19 -8.24
N LEU A 135 1.75 -14.86 -8.29
CA LEU A 135 2.51 -15.32 -7.11
C LEU A 135 2.96 -14.20 -6.16
N ARG A 136 2.90 -12.95 -6.61
CA ARG A 136 3.23 -11.79 -5.78
C ARG A 136 2.05 -11.26 -4.97
N ALA A 137 0.83 -11.53 -5.42
CA ALA A 137 -0.36 -11.10 -4.69
C ALA A 137 -0.45 -11.83 -3.34
N ALA A 138 -0.81 -11.09 -2.29
CA ALA A 138 -1.00 -11.66 -0.97
C ALA A 138 -2.16 -12.66 -0.95
N LYS A 139 -2.03 -13.68 -0.08
CA LYS A 139 -3.11 -14.61 0.22
C LYS A 139 -4.20 -13.95 1.05
N HIS A 140 -5.35 -14.57 1.14
CA HIS A 140 -6.54 -14.06 1.84
C HIS A 140 -6.26 -13.68 3.29
N GLU A 141 -5.45 -14.45 4.00
CA GLU A 141 -5.10 -14.23 5.41
C GLU A 141 -4.41 -12.89 5.66
N ILE A 142 -3.76 -12.32 4.63
CA ILE A 142 -3.08 -11.03 4.69
C ILE A 142 -3.89 -9.96 3.97
N SER A 143 -4.39 -10.28 2.77
CA SER A 143 -5.02 -9.28 1.91
C SER A 143 -6.40 -8.84 2.42
N VAL A 144 -7.20 -9.72 3.02
CA VAL A 144 -8.53 -9.34 3.53
C VAL A 144 -8.42 -8.35 4.69
N PRO A 145 -7.64 -8.61 5.76
CA PRO A 145 -7.50 -7.64 6.85
C PRO A 145 -6.97 -6.28 6.40
N LEU A 146 -5.96 -6.24 5.52
CA LEU A 146 -5.42 -4.97 5.01
C LEU A 146 -6.39 -4.22 4.09
N TYR A 147 -7.18 -4.94 3.31
CA TYR A 147 -8.25 -4.36 2.50
C TYR A 147 -9.33 -3.72 3.38
N GLU A 148 -9.79 -4.43 4.41
CA GLU A 148 -10.78 -3.94 5.37
C GLU A 148 -10.25 -2.72 6.14
N GLU A 149 -8.98 -2.78 6.58
CA GLU A 149 -8.30 -1.68 7.24
C GLU A 149 -8.23 -0.44 6.34
N PHE A 150 -7.86 -0.62 5.06
CA PHE A 150 -7.82 0.47 4.07
C PHE A 150 -9.20 1.12 3.90
N CYS A 151 -10.24 0.32 3.70
CA CYS A 151 -11.62 0.82 3.56
C CYS A 151 -12.09 1.55 4.81
N LYS A 152 -11.80 1.01 6.00
CA LYS A 152 -12.15 1.64 7.27
C LYS A 152 -11.45 2.98 7.45
N LYS A 153 -10.13 3.03 7.27
CA LYS A 153 -9.35 4.27 7.42
C LYS A 153 -9.72 5.32 6.38
N LEU A 154 -10.07 4.92 5.15
CA LEU A 154 -10.62 5.85 4.16
C LEU A 154 -11.97 6.40 4.59
N SER A 155 -12.87 5.55 5.11
CA SER A 155 -14.17 5.98 5.63
C SER A 155 -14.01 6.96 6.78
N ASP A 156 -13.12 6.66 7.73
CA ASP A 156 -12.83 7.52 8.88
C ASP A 156 -12.27 8.89 8.42
N ALA A 157 -11.33 8.90 7.47
CA ALA A 157 -10.71 10.11 6.94
C ALA A 157 -11.66 10.93 6.05
N LEU A 158 -12.55 10.26 5.29
CA LEU A 158 -13.54 10.90 4.43
C LEU A 158 -14.76 11.44 5.21
N GLY A 159 -14.96 10.96 6.45
CA GLY A 159 -16.10 11.30 7.30
C GLY A 159 -17.42 10.65 6.86
N LYS A 160 -17.36 9.67 5.95
CA LYS A 160 -18.53 8.91 5.46
C LYS A 160 -18.10 7.53 4.95
N PRO A 161 -19.03 6.55 4.89
CA PRO A 161 -18.72 5.21 4.40
C PRO A 161 -18.20 5.23 2.96
N VAL A 162 -17.18 4.42 2.67
CA VAL A 162 -16.79 4.11 1.29
C VAL A 162 -17.58 2.91 0.79
N GLY A 163 -17.93 2.91 -0.51
CA GLY A 163 -18.48 1.75 -1.18
C GLY A 163 -17.43 0.66 -1.32
N THR A 164 -17.84 -0.61 -1.21
CA THR A 164 -16.95 -1.75 -1.35
C THR A 164 -17.57 -2.82 -2.24
N GLY A 165 -16.70 -3.61 -2.90
CA GLY A 165 -17.10 -4.88 -3.48
C GLY A 165 -17.12 -5.99 -2.42
N GLU A 166 -17.01 -7.23 -2.91
CA GLU A 166 -16.87 -8.42 -2.08
C GLU A 166 -15.57 -9.15 -2.46
N PHE A 167 -14.74 -9.43 -1.46
CA PHE A 167 -13.43 -10.01 -1.71
C PHE A 167 -13.56 -11.43 -2.30
N GLY A 168 -12.94 -11.63 -3.48
CA GLY A 168 -12.96 -12.93 -4.17
C GLY A 168 -14.20 -13.21 -5.02
N ALA A 169 -15.21 -12.33 -5.01
CA ALA A 169 -16.39 -12.48 -5.86
C ALA A 169 -16.10 -12.11 -7.33
N ASP A 170 -16.94 -12.62 -8.24
CA ASP A 170 -16.98 -12.14 -9.62
C ASP A 170 -17.74 -10.81 -9.66
N MET A 171 -17.01 -9.72 -9.86
CA MET A 171 -17.51 -8.36 -9.79
C MET A 171 -17.59 -7.75 -11.19
N LYS A 172 -18.75 -7.19 -11.54
CA LYS A 172 -18.91 -6.35 -12.74
C LYS A 172 -18.84 -4.89 -12.29
N VAL A 173 -17.78 -4.21 -12.70
CA VAL A 173 -17.53 -2.81 -12.32
C VAL A 173 -17.88 -1.93 -13.51
N ASP A 174 -18.86 -1.05 -13.31
CA ASP A 174 -19.26 -0.02 -14.24
C ASP A 174 -18.75 1.35 -13.74
N LEU A 175 -18.29 2.20 -14.65
CA LEU A 175 -17.84 3.54 -14.30
C LEU A 175 -17.82 4.47 -15.50
N LEU A 176 -17.99 5.76 -15.26
CA LEU A 176 -17.67 6.80 -16.22
C LEU A 176 -16.42 7.55 -15.76
N ASN A 177 -15.27 7.22 -16.38
CA ASN A 177 -14.01 7.90 -16.10
C ASN A 177 -14.10 9.35 -16.57
N ASP A 178 -13.92 10.29 -15.65
CA ASP A 178 -14.07 11.71 -15.88
C ASP A 178 -12.70 12.36 -16.14
N GLY A 179 -12.55 12.90 -17.37
CA GLY A 179 -11.37 13.61 -17.75
C GLY A 179 -10.65 13.16 -19.03
N PRO A 180 -10.16 11.92 -19.25
CA PRO A 180 -9.94 10.84 -18.28
C PRO A 180 -8.81 11.17 -17.28
N VAL A 181 -9.02 10.88 -16.00
CA VAL A 181 -7.98 10.97 -14.97
C VAL A 181 -7.79 9.60 -14.35
N THR A 182 -6.61 9.04 -14.51
CA THR A 182 -6.19 7.74 -13.95
C THR A 182 -4.80 7.89 -13.35
N ILE A 183 -4.65 7.54 -12.08
CA ILE A 183 -3.41 7.69 -11.32
C ILE A 183 -3.06 6.35 -10.69
N THR A 184 -1.80 5.96 -10.80
CA THR A 184 -1.25 4.79 -10.11
C THR A 184 -0.40 5.25 -8.93
N MET A 185 -0.53 4.56 -7.79
CA MET A 185 0.37 4.75 -6.65
C MET A 185 0.91 3.40 -6.22
N ASP A 186 2.17 3.40 -5.80
CA ASP A 186 2.92 2.22 -5.37
C ASP A 186 3.71 2.60 -4.11
N THR A 187 3.53 1.86 -3.02
CA THR A 187 4.18 2.21 -1.74
C THR A 187 5.68 1.93 -1.75
N HIS A 188 6.16 1.14 -2.70
CA HIS A 188 7.58 0.89 -2.90
C HIS A 188 8.24 1.96 -3.78
N ASN A 189 7.60 2.28 -4.91
CA ASN A 189 8.08 3.28 -5.87
C ASN A 189 7.25 4.56 -5.71
N LYS A 190 7.51 5.29 -4.63
CA LYS A 190 6.85 6.57 -4.35
C LYS A 190 7.42 7.62 -5.31
N GLU A 191 6.56 8.12 -6.20
CA GLU A 191 6.84 9.24 -7.10
C GLU A 191 6.32 10.55 -6.53
#